data_46425d502f3d4ba77bc6905f33148eca
#
_entry.id   46425d502f3d4ba77bc6905f33148eca
#
_cell.length_a   1.000
_cell.length_b   1.000
_cell.length_c   1.000
_cell.angle_alpha   90.00
_cell.angle_beta   90.00
_cell.angle_gamma   90.00
#
_symmetry.space_group_name_H-M   'P 1'
#
loop_
_entity.id
_entity.type
_entity.pdbx_description
1 polymer ?
#
loop_
_entity_poly.entity_id
_entity_poly.type
_entity_poly.pdbx_seq_one_letter_code
_entity_poly.pdbx_strand_id
1 'polypeptide(L)'
;LHVRSRRQRQMCIRDRYLPSQDDADACTLAYMAVAASHRRHGIARAMLQRITERHPHMELACVAGKVPTFEAMGFQVLAAQGPQVLMNTRDHRSDGLVAVQDLAPVFQSTEVRQIHAYLLKQHGKKAMSEAEKQRDYHLDQLAHQARQLVAERLTPTLH
;
A
#
# COMPACT_ATOMS: atom_id res chain seq x y z
N LEU A 1 42.92 10.84 12.60
CA LEU A 1 41.93 10.78 11.51
C LEU A 1 40.71 10.03 12.04
N HIS A 2 39.71 10.77 12.55
CA HIS A 2 38.42 10.21 12.94
C HIS A 2 37.60 9.95 11.68
N VAL A 3 37.51 8.70 11.26
CA VAL A 3 36.48 8.26 10.30
C VAL A 3 35.13 8.34 11.01
N ARG A 4 34.44 9.45 10.85
CA ARG A 4 33.02 9.54 11.22
C ARG A 4 32.27 8.58 10.30
N SER A 5 31.92 7.40 10.80
CA SER A 5 30.88 6.55 10.23
C SER A 5 29.64 7.43 10.03
N ARG A 6 29.26 7.70 8.77
CA ARG A 6 27.97 8.28 8.43
C ARG A 6 26.93 7.22 8.80
N ARG A 7 26.44 7.25 10.03
CA ARG A 7 25.21 6.55 10.37
C ARG A 7 24.16 7.09 9.40
N GLN A 8 23.82 6.28 8.43
CA GLN A 8 22.68 6.50 7.59
C GLN A 8 21.51 6.73 8.54
N ARG A 9 20.94 7.95 8.58
CA ARG A 9 19.76 8.24 9.39
C ARG A 9 18.64 7.38 8.80
N GLN A 10 18.37 6.25 9.43
CA GLN A 10 17.19 5.47 9.11
C GLN A 10 16.00 6.34 9.45
N MET A 11 15.23 6.71 8.44
CA MET A 11 13.97 7.42 8.66
C MET A 11 13.01 6.44 9.31
N CYS A 12 12.79 6.59 10.61
CA CYS A 12 11.93 5.72 11.42
C CYS A 12 10.45 5.87 11.06
N ILE A 13 10.09 6.97 10.36
CA ILE A 13 8.72 7.35 10.03
C ILE A 13 8.74 7.94 8.62
N ARG A 14 7.81 7.49 7.78
CA ARG A 14 7.64 8.03 6.42
C ARG A 14 6.21 7.83 5.94
N ASP A 15 5.67 8.86 5.31
CA ASP A 15 4.46 8.79 4.50
C ASP A 15 4.69 9.38 3.11
N ARG A 16 3.81 9.04 2.21
CA ARG A 16 3.68 9.66 0.90
C ARG A 16 2.20 9.66 0.52
N TYR A 17 1.68 10.82 0.23
CA TYR A 17 0.34 10.98 -0.30
C TYR A 17 0.39 11.77 -1.62
N LEU A 18 -0.62 11.59 -2.43
CA LEU A 18 -0.77 12.21 -3.74
C LEU A 18 -2.08 13.01 -3.71
N PRO A 19 -2.03 14.36 -3.72
CA PRO A 19 -3.23 15.18 -3.86
C PRO A 19 -3.95 14.86 -5.17
N SER A 20 -5.28 14.90 -5.16
CA SER A 20 -6.06 14.84 -6.39
C SER A 20 -5.84 16.09 -7.23
N GLN A 21 -5.92 15.97 -8.56
CA GLN A 21 -5.77 17.09 -9.46
C GLN A 21 -7.07 17.89 -9.58
N ASP A 22 -8.21 17.22 -9.48
CA ASP A 22 -9.53 17.81 -9.73
C ASP A 22 -10.35 18.05 -8.46
N ASP A 23 -9.84 17.57 -7.30
CA ASP A 23 -10.49 17.74 -6.00
C ASP A 23 -9.43 18.14 -4.96
N ALA A 24 -9.38 19.43 -4.62
CA ALA A 24 -8.38 19.99 -3.70
C ALA A 24 -8.50 19.39 -2.28
N ASP A 25 -9.69 18.91 -1.90
CA ASP A 25 -9.96 18.32 -0.60
C ASP A 25 -9.62 16.82 -0.56
N ALA A 26 -9.25 16.22 -1.69
CA ALA A 26 -8.98 14.80 -1.82
C ALA A 26 -7.49 14.47 -2.01
N CYS A 27 -7.06 13.36 -1.43
CA CYS A 27 -5.74 12.79 -1.68
C CYS A 27 -5.75 11.26 -1.57
N THR A 28 -4.77 10.61 -2.19
CA THR A 28 -4.52 9.17 -2.02
C THR A 28 -3.28 8.95 -1.16
N LEU A 29 -3.41 8.18 -0.10
CA LEU A 29 -2.28 7.71 0.70
C LEU A 29 -1.58 6.57 -0.06
N ALA A 30 -0.45 6.88 -0.68
CA ALA A 30 0.31 5.91 -1.46
C ALA A 30 1.21 5.02 -0.60
N TYR A 31 1.71 5.56 0.50
CA TYR A 31 2.64 4.84 1.38
C TYR A 31 2.65 5.41 2.79
N MET A 32 2.69 4.53 3.80
CA MET A 32 2.95 4.90 5.18
C MET A 32 3.73 3.81 5.90
N ALA A 33 4.80 4.18 6.57
CA ALA A 33 5.61 3.26 7.36
C ALA A 33 6.05 3.89 8.68
N VAL A 34 5.96 3.08 9.74
CA VAL A 34 6.51 3.38 11.06
C VAL A 34 7.40 2.21 11.45
N ALA A 35 8.67 2.49 11.76
CA ALA A 35 9.64 1.50 12.18
C ALA A 35 9.12 0.70 13.40
N ALA A 36 9.45 -0.57 13.50
CA ALA A 36 8.92 -1.48 14.54
C ALA A 36 9.11 -0.92 15.96
N SER A 37 10.27 -0.33 16.24
CA SER A 37 10.61 0.29 17.54
C SER A 37 9.79 1.55 17.88
N HIS A 38 9.06 2.12 16.91
CA HIS A 38 8.28 3.35 17.06
C HIS A 38 6.77 3.11 16.88
N ARG A 39 6.35 1.86 16.71
CA ARG A 39 4.93 1.49 16.59
C ARG A 39 4.23 1.59 17.94
N ARG A 40 2.90 1.71 17.89
CA ARG A 40 2.01 1.75 19.07
C ARG A 40 2.12 3.04 19.90
N HIS A 41 2.74 4.08 19.39
CA HIS A 41 2.87 5.41 20.03
C HIS A 41 1.95 6.47 19.39
N GLY A 42 0.93 6.07 18.63
CA GLY A 42 -0.01 6.99 17.97
C GLY A 42 0.54 7.71 16.73
N ILE A 43 1.79 7.42 16.33
CA ILE A 43 2.48 8.14 15.24
C ILE A 43 1.71 8.06 13.93
N ALA A 44 1.26 6.87 13.51
CA ALA A 44 0.49 6.71 12.27
C ALA A 44 -0.79 7.56 12.30
N ARG A 45 -1.50 7.59 13.44
CA ARG A 45 -2.70 8.43 13.61
C ARG A 45 -2.37 9.91 13.48
N ALA A 46 -1.31 10.38 14.12
CA ALA A 46 -0.88 11.78 14.03
C ALA A 46 -0.47 12.17 12.61
N MET A 47 0.18 11.27 11.86
CA MET A 47 0.51 11.51 10.46
C MET A 47 -0.74 11.65 9.60
N LEU A 48 -1.70 10.73 9.73
CA LEU A 48 -2.96 10.78 8.98
C LEU A 48 -3.76 12.04 9.33
N GLN A 49 -3.84 12.41 10.61
CA GLN A 49 -4.52 13.63 11.04
C GLN A 49 -3.93 14.87 10.37
N ARG A 50 -2.60 14.96 10.27
CA ARG A 50 -1.93 16.06 9.57
C ARG A 50 -2.28 16.14 8.08
N ILE A 51 -2.48 14.98 7.43
CA ILE A 51 -2.86 14.96 6.03
C ILE A 51 -4.35 15.32 5.89
N THR A 52 -5.24 14.79 6.75
CA THR A 52 -6.67 15.08 6.71
C THR A 52 -7.02 16.54 7.08
N GLU A 53 -6.16 17.24 7.80
CA GLU A 53 -6.29 18.68 8.02
C GLU A 53 -6.18 19.50 6.71
N ARG A 54 -5.47 18.97 5.70
CA ARG A 54 -5.31 19.61 4.39
C ARG A 54 -6.22 18.99 3.32
N HIS A 55 -6.43 17.68 3.41
CA HIS A 55 -7.22 16.90 2.47
C HIS A 55 -8.19 16.05 3.28
N PRO A 56 -9.39 16.58 3.61
CA PRO A 56 -10.38 15.87 4.43
C PRO A 56 -10.81 14.53 3.85
N HIS A 57 -10.72 14.39 2.52
CA HIS A 57 -11.08 13.19 1.79
C HIS A 57 -9.84 12.40 1.40
N MET A 58 -9.49 11.41 2.21
CA MET A 58 -8.34 10.54 1.95
C MET A 58 -8.79 9.18 1.47
N GLU A 59 -8.14 8.69 0.42
CA GLU A 59 -8.30 7.33 -0.10
C GLU A 59 -7.02 6.52 0.11
N LEU A 60 -7.15 5.22 0.31
CA LEU A 60 -6.03 4.30 0.39
C LEU A 60 -6.41 2.90 -0.09
N ALA A 61 -5.39 2.10 -0.37
CA ALA A 61 -5.52 0.67 -0.61
C ALA A 61 -4.61 -0.11 0.35
N CYS A 62 -5.12 -1.15 0.99
CA CYS A 62 -4.34 -1.97 1.90
C CYS A 62 -4.74 -3.45 1.83
N VAL A 63 -3.88 -4.35 2.32
CA VAL A 63 -4.26 -5.76 2.48
C VAL A 63 -5.30 -5.93 3.60
N ALA A 64 -6.16 -6.95 3.50
CA ALA A 64 -7.27 -7.20 4.41
C ALA A 64 -6.87 -7.14 5.89
N GLY A 65 -5.71 -7.70 6.26
CA GLY A 65 -5.21 -7.69 7.64
C GLY A 65 -4.86 -6.31 8.21
N LYS A 66 -4.88 -5.23 7.38
CA LYS A 66 -4.67 -3.84 7.84
C LYS A 66 -5.96 -3.04 7.94
N VAL A 67 -7.05 -3.55 7.41
CA VAL A 67 -8.36 -2.88 7.43
C VAL A 67 -8.77 -2.46 8.84
N PRO A 68 -8.74 -3.32 9.88
CA PRO A 68 -9.16 -2.90 11.23
C PRO A 68 -8.32 -1.73 11.79
N THR A 69 -7.06 -1.62 11.37
CA THR A 69 -6.21 -0.50 11.79
C THR A 69 -6.68 0.82 11.19
N PHE A 70 -7.07 0.83 9.93
CA PHE A 70 -7.56 2.02 9.25
C PHE A 70 -9.02 2.34 9.64
N GLU A 71 -9.88 1.34 9.86
CA GLU A 71 -11.22 1.53 10.43
C GLU A 71 -11.15 2.26 11.79
N ALA A 72 -10.21 1.87 12.67
CA ALA A 72 -9.97 2.55 13.94
C ALA A 72 -9.44 3.99 13.80
N MET A 73 -9.03 4.40 12.61
CA MET A 73 -8.59 5.76 12.28
C MET A 73 -9.63 6.56 11.47
N GLY A 74 -10.85 6.02 11.29
CA GLY A 74 -11.97 6.71 10.65
C GLY A 74 -12.14 6.41 9.16
N PHE A 75 -11.45 5.40 8.63
CA PHE A 75 -11.66 4.95 7.26
C PHE A 75 -12.76 3.90 7.19
N GLN A 76 -13.47 3.88 6.08
CA GLN A 76 -14.48 2.88 5.76
C GLN A 76 -14.08 2.07 4.54
N VAL A 77 -14.57 0.85 4.47
CA VAL A 77 -14.35 -0.07 3.35
C VAL A 77 -15.23 0.33 2.18
N LEU A 78 -14.67 0.38 0.97
CA LEU A 78 -15.41 0.68 -0.26
C LEU A 78 -15.54 -0.53 -1.18
N ALA A 79 -14.43 -1.17 -1.50
CA ALA A 79 -14.39 -2.26 -2.48
C ALA A 79 -13.13 -3.11 -2.34
N ALA A 80 -13.13 -4.28 -2.98
CA ALA A 80 -11.92 -5.06 -3.20
C ALA A 80 -11.35 -4.79 -4.60
N GLN A 81 -10.04 -4.60 -4.68
CA GLN A 81 -9.31 -4.45 -5.93
C GLN A 81 -8.08 -5.37 -5.94
N GLY A 82 -8.19 -6.50 -6.64
CA GLY A 82 -7.16 -7.51 -6.58
C GLY A 82 -6.84 -7.94 -5.14
N PRO A 83 -5.56 -7.94 -4.71
CA PRO A 83 -5.16 -8.34 -3.37
C PRO A 83 -5.41 -7.27 -2.29
N GLN A 84 -6.01 -6.14 -2.64
CA GLN A 84 -6.17 -4.99 -1.75
C GLN A 84 -7.64 -4.64 -1.52
N VAL A 85 -7.89 -4.04 -0.35
CA VAL A 85 -9.16 -3.41 0.01
C VAL A 85 -9.00 -1.90 -0.15
N LEU A 86 -9.90 -1.29 -0.90
CA LEU A 86 -10.00 0.16 -1.04
C LEU A 86 -10.78 0.72 0.15
N MET A 87 -10.25 1.78 0.72
CA MET A 87 -10.84 2.47 1.87
C MET A 87 -10.74 3.97 1.69
N ASN A 88 -11.68 4.71 2.28
CA ASN A 88 -11.60 6.18 2.32
C ASN A 88 -12.30 6.76 3.56
N THR A 89 -12.29 8.09 3.67
CA THR A 89 -12.93 8.84 4.75
C THR A 89 -14.33 9.33 4.39
N ARG A 90 -14.95 8.87 3.28
CA ARG A 90 -16.29 9.23 2.79
C ARG A 90 -16.95 8.06 2.05
N ASP A 91 -18.23 8.17 1.70
CA ASP A 91 -19.03 7.08 1.11
C ASP A 91 -18.75 6.79 -0.36
N HIS A 92 -18.00 7.64 -1.05
CA HIS A 92 -17.71 7.53 -2.48
C HIS A 92 -16.24 7.84 -2.76
N ARG A 93 -15.76 7.35 -3.89
CA ARG A 93 -14.40 7.65 -4.37
C ARG A 93 -14.33 9.06 -4.97
N SER A 94 -13.13 9.63 -4.94
CA SER A 94 -12.83 10.84 -5.70
C SER A 94 -12.92 10.55 -7.19
N ASP A 95 -13.56 11.45 -7.94
CA ASP A 95 -13.58 11.40 -9.41
C ASP A 95 -12.29 11.99 -10.02
N GLY A 96 -11.44 12.56 -9.19
CA GLY A 96 -10.20 13.20 -9.60
C GLY A 96 -9.13 12.20 -10.06
N LEU A 97 -8.30 12.64 -10.98
CA LEU A 97 -7.14 11.88 -11.45
C LEU A 97 -6.04 11.86 -10.38
N VAL A 98 -5.55 10.68 -10.08
CA VAL A 98 -4.37 10.47 -9.24
C VAL A 98 -3.20 10.06 -10.11
N ALA A 99 -2.05 10.72 -9.96
CA ALA A 99 -0.84 10.34 -10.64
C ALA A 99 -0.39 8.95 -10.17
N VAL A 100 -0.43 7.97 -11.06
CA VAL A 100 0.05 6.60 -10.82
C VAL A 100 1.40 6.44 -11.50
N GLN A 101 2.36 5.87 -10.78
CA GLN A 101 3.66 5.56 -11.36
C GLN A 101 3.51 4.39 -12.34
N ASP A 102 3.79 4.63 -13.62
CA ASP A 102 3.93 3.54 -14.60
C ASP A 102 5.23 2.78 -14.33
N LEU A 103 5.10 1.51 -13.98
CA LEU A 103 6.23 0.61 -13.72
C LEU A 103 6.66 -0.20 -14.94
N ALA A 104 5.93 -0.16 -16.05
CA ALA A 104 6.25 -0.91 -17.25
C ALA A 104 7.66 -0.60 -17.79
N PRO A 105 8.12 0.67 -17.88
CA PRO A 105 9.47 1.00 -18.29
C PRO A 105 10.54 0.42 -17.36
N VAL A 106 10.26 0.34 -16.05
CA VAL A 106 11.18 -0.24 -15.06
C VAL A 106 11.34 -1.74 -15.32
N PHE A 107 10.23 -2.47 -15.50
CA PHE A 107 10.27 -3.91 -15.79
C PHE A 107 10.92 -4.25 -17.13
N GLN A 108 10.87 -3.32 -18.09
CA GLN A 108 11.52 -3.46 -19.39
C GLN A 108 12.97 -2.98 -19.42
N SER A 109 13.47 -2.42 -18.32
CA SER A 109 14.82 -1.89 -18.25
C SER A 109 15.89 -2.96 -18.40
N THR A 110 17.08 -2.54 -18.85
CA THR A 110 18.23 -3.42 -18.99
C THR A 110 18.65 -4.01 -17.64
N GLU A 111 18.55 -3.23 -16.57
CA GLU A 111 18.91 -3.60 -15.20
C GLU A 111 18.01 -4.75 -14.71
N VAL A 112 16.71 -4.66 -14.90
CA VAL A 112 15.78 -5.73 -14.48
C VAL A 112 16.02 -7.00 -15.29
N ARG A 113 16.27 -6.87 -16.60
CA ARG A 113 16.63 -8.04 -17.42
C ARG A 113 17.94 -8.69 -16.99
N GLN A 114 18.94 -7.90 -16.62
CA GLN A 114 20.21 -8.43 -16.10
C GLN A 114 20.01 -9.14 -14.75
N ILE A 115 19.23 -8.55 -13.84
CA ILE A 115 18.88 -9.18 -12.55
C ILE A 115 18.15 -10.50 -12.79
N HIS A 116 17.16 -10.53 -13.69
CA HIS A 116 16.43 -11.76 -14.02
C HIS A 116 17.38 -12.84 -14.60
N ALA A 117 18.25 -12.48 -15.54
CA ALA A 117 19.24 -13.40 -16.11
C ALA A 117 20.22 -13.93 -15.05
N TYR A 118 20.67 -13.07 -14.13
CA TYR A 118 21.50 -13.46 -13.01
C TYR A 118 20.80 -14.46 -12.10
N LEU A 119 19.56 -14.18 -11.67
CA LEU A 119 18.77 -15.08 -10.84
C LEU A 119 18.50 -16.41 -11.52
N LEU A 120 18.20 -16.38 -12.81
CA LEU A 120 17.99 -17.60 -13.61
C LEU A 120 19.27 -18.47 -13.66
N LYS A 121 20.44 -17.84 -13.80
CA LYS A 121 21.73 -18.53 -13.77
C LYS A 121 22.05 -19.14 -12.40
N GLN A 122 21.71 -18.41 -11.30
CA GLN A 122 21.99 -18.86 -9.94
C GLN A 122 21.05 -19.99 -9.46
N HIS A 123 19.77 -19.87 -9.77
CA HIS A 123 18.73 -20.74 -9.19
C HIS A 123 18.13 -21.73 -10.18
N GLY A 124 18.33 -21.51 -11.48
CA GLY A 124 17.81 -22.37 -12.55
C GLY A 124 16.32 -22.12 -12.85
N LYS A 125 15.90 -22.55 -14.03
CA LYS A 125 14.53 -22.32 -14.55
C LYS A 125 13.45 -22.91 -13.65
N LYS A 126 13.68 -24.09 -13.06
CA LYS A 126 12.68 -24.76 -12.20
C LYS A 126 12.40 -23.95 -10.94
N ALA A 127 13.44 -23.47 -10.24
CA ALA A 127 13.28 -22.67 -9.03
C ALA A 127 12.63 -21.32 -9.31
N MET A 128 12.97 -20.67 -10.44
CA MET A 128 12.33 -19.42 -10.85
C MET A 128 10.84 -19.61 -11.14
N SER A 129 10.47 -20.64 -11.89
CA SER A 129 9.07 -20.95 -12.17
C SER A 129 8.28 -21.30 -10.91
N GLU A 130 8.89 -22.02 -9.96
CA GLU A 130 8.26 -22.32 -8.69
C GLU A 130 8.03 -21.07 -7.83
N ALA A 131 9.00 -20.16 -7.77
CA ALA A 131 8.86 -18.89 -7.09
C ALA A 131 7.74 -18.01 -7.70
N GLU A 132 7.60 -18.00 -9.02
CA GLU A 132 6.51 -17.32 -9.72
C GLU A 132 5.14 -17.91 -9.34
N LYS A 133 5.00 -19.23 -9.34
CA LYS A 133 3.76 -19.90 -8.92
C LYS A 133 3.40 -19.60 -7.45
N GLN A 134 4.39 -19.62 -6.56
CA GLN A 134 4.17 -19.29 -5.15
C GLN A 134 3.73 -17.83 -4.98
N ARG A 135 4.33 -16.90 -5.72
CA ARG A 135 3.90 -15.49 -5.73
C ARG A 135 2.45 -15.36 -6.19
N ASP A 136 2.10 -16.00 -7.32
CA ASP A 136 0.76 -15.89 -7.90
C ASP A 136 -0.28 -16.50 -6.96
N TYR A 137 0.00 -17.66 -6.39
CA TYR A 137 -0.84 -18.30 -5.37
C TYR A 137 -1.04 -17.38 -4.14
N HIS A 138 0.03 -16.72 -3.68
CA HIS A 138 -0.07 -15.78 -2.57
C HIS A 138 -0.93 -14.56 -2.90
N LEU A 139 -0.79 -14.02 -4.10
CA LEU A 139 -1.61 -12.89 -4.57
C LEU A 139 -3.09 -13.28 -4.69
N ASP A 140 -3.39 -14.48 -5.18
CA ASP A 140 -4.76 -15.01 -5.25
C ASP A 140 -5.38 -15.18 -3.86
N GLN A 141 -4.61 -15.67 -2.89
CA GLN A 141 -5.05 -15.76 -1.49
C GLN A 141 -5.37 -14.40 -0.90
N LEU A 142 -4.51 -13.39 -1.11
CA LEU A 142 -4.77 -12.03 -0.67
C LEU A 142 -6.02 -11.45 -1.33
N ALA A 143 -6.21 -11.70 -2.62
CA ALA A 143 -7.39 -11.25 -3.36
C ALA A 143 -8.67 -11.92 -2.85
N HIS A 144 -8.61 -13.20 -2.49
CA HIS A 144 -9.74 -13.89 -1.86
C HIS A 144 -10.09 -13.29 -0.50
N GLN A 145 -9.09 -13.07 0.36
CA GLN A 145 -9.27 -12.43 1.67
C GLN A 145 -9.86 -11.01 1.55
N ALA A 146 -9.40 -10.23 0.57
CA ALA A 146 -9.93 -8.89 0.33
C ALA A 146 -11.41 -8.94 -0.05
N ARG A 147 -11.80 -9.82 -0.99
CA ARG A 147 -13.22 -9.98 -1.40
C ARG A 147 -14.10 -10.46 -0.26
N GLN A 148 -13.64 -11.45 0.51
CA GLN A 148 -14.37 -11.96 1.66
C GLN A 148 -14.63 -10.88 2.70
N LEU A 149 -13.58 -10.13 3.09
CA LEU A 149 -13.71 -9.06 4.07
C LEU A 149 -14.66 -7.96 3.59
N VAL A 150 -14.56 -7.55 2.33
CA VAL A 150 -15.47 -6.55 1.75
C VAL A 150 -16.92 -7.04 1.77
N ALA A 151 -17.16 -8.30 1.40
CA ALA A 151 -18.49 -8.89 1.48
C ALA A 151 -19.04 -8.85 2.91
N GLU A 152 -18.25 -9.22 3.91
CA GLU A 152 -18.62 -9.17 5.33
C GLU A 152 -18.94 -7.76 5.82
N ARG A 153 -18.21 -6.73 5.34
CA ARG A 153 -18.38 -5.34 5.78
C ARG A 153 -19.52 -4.60 5.08
N LEU A 154 -19.76 -4.92 3.81
CA LEU A 154 -20.78 -4.23 3.00
C LEU A 154 -22.12 -4.97 2.95
N THR A 155 -22.21 -6.20 3.46
CA THR A 155 -23.50 -6.89 3.62
C THR A 155 -24.28 -6.20 4.74
N PRO A 156 -25.49 -5.66 4.47
CA PRO A 156 -26.35 -5.10 5.52
C PRO A 156 -26.62 -6.18 6.57
N THR A 157 -26.29 -5.93 7.82
CA THR A 157 -26.74 -6.78 8.94
C THR A 157 -28.23 -6.58 9.05
N LEU A 158 -29.02 -7.53 8.52
CA LEU A 158 -30.45 -7.60 8.77
C LEU A 158 -30.64 -7.89 10.28
N HIS A 159 -30.93 -6.83 11.02
CA HIS A 159 -31.45 -6.90 12.39
C HIS A 159 -32.96 -6.75 12.38
#